data_424c9ce60e6012f9142792ff399ba4e4
#
_entry.id   424c9ce60e6012f9142792ff399ba4e4
#
_cell.length_a   1.000
_cell.length_b   1.000
_cell.length_c   1.000
_cell.angle_alpha   90.00
_cell.angle_beta   90.00
_cell.angle_gamma   90.00
#
_symmetry.space_group_name_H-M   'P 1'
#
loop_
_entity.id
_entity.type
_entity.pdbx_description
1 polymer ?
#
loop_
_entity_poly.entity_id
_entity_poly.type
_entity_poly.pdbx_seq_one_letter_code
_entity_poly.pdbx_strand_id
1 'polypeptide(L)'
;MKILKQLRELEKRSSSMRLAAESWNEEWQTLISTIMSARTRDEMTIPVASELFKKYNTLRKLANANLKDVKKTIKPVNFYKTKSKNIVNCSKILVKNYNSKVPHNFDELIKLPGVGRKTANVFLAEYGKYALPVDTHVFQLARKLGWAKGNHPHKVEEELKNLFPRKYWNKINEILVRFGKTYTSRKEKDKILNEIRRME
;
A
#
# COMPACT_ATOMS: atom_id res chain seq x y z
N MET A 1 -7.88 1.89 -26.40
CA MET A 1 -6.71 1.08 -25.98
C MET A 1 -7.21 -0.14 -25.21
N LYS A 2 -6.87 -1.33 -25.67
CA LYS A 2 -7.20 -2.63 -25.07
C LYS A 2 -6.95 -2.68 -23.55
N ILE A 3 -5.75 -2.27 -23.09
CA ILE A 3 -5.37 -2.30 -21.67
C ILE A 3 -6.28 -1.49 -20.76
N LEU A 4 -6.85 -0.38 -21.23
CA LEU A 4 -7.76 0.43 -20.43
C LEU A 4 -9.17 -0.22 -20.33
N LYS A 5 -9.60 -0.95 -21.36
CA LYS A 5 -10.82 -1.77 -21.29
C LYS A 5 -10.62 -2.89 -20.26
N GLN A 6 -9.47 -3.58 -20.29
CA GLN A 6 -9.10 -4.62 -19.33
C GLN A 6 -9.05 -4.09 -17.89
N LEU A 7 -8.44 -2.92 -17.68
CA LEU A 7 -8.37 -2.29 -16.35
C LEU A 7 -9.76 -1.96 -15.79
N ARG A 8 -10.65 -1.39 -16.63
CA ARG A 8 -12.04 -1.10 -16.25
C ARG A 8 -12.82 -2.38 -15.91
N GLU A 9 -12.59 -3.46 -16.64
CA GLU A 9 -13.26 -4.72 -16.37
C GLU A 9 -12.80 -5.36 -15.06
N LEU A 10 -11.51 -5.27 -14.72
CA LEU A 10 -10.99 -5.65 -13.42
C LEU A 10 -11.63 -4.82 -12.29
N GLU A 11 -11.74 -3.51 -12.47
CA GLU A 11 -12.37 -2.60 -11.51
C GLU A 11 -13.82 -3.00 -11.24
N LYS A 12 -14.63 -3.23 -12.29
CA LYS A 12 -16.03 -3.67 -12.17
C LYS A 12 -16.19 -4.99 -11.40
N ARG A 13 -15.25 -5.91 -11.55
CA ARG A 13 -15.26 -7.23 -10.88
C ARG A 13 -14.60 -7.24 -9.52
N SER A 14 -14.06 -6.11 -9.08
CA SER A 14 -13.40 -5.98 -7.76
C SER A 14 -14.41 -5.57 -6.68
N SER A 15 -14.20 -6.05 -5.44
CA SER A 15 -14.95 -5.57 -4.29
C SER A 15 -14.52 -4.16 -3.89
N SER A 16 -15.39 -3.43 -3.19
CA SER A 16 -15.14 -2.09 -2.67
C SER A 16 -14.46 -2.09 -1.28
N MET A 17 -13.70 -3.14 -0.95
CA MET A 17 -13.05 -3.25 0.35
C MET A 17 -12.05 -2.10 0.61
N ARG A 18 -12.01 -1.63 1.84
CA ARG A 18 -11.02 -0.64 2.30
C ARG A 18 -9.63 -1.26 2.37
N LEU A 19 -8.63 -0.55 1.86
CA LEU A 19 -7.22 -0.89 2.01
C LEU A 19 -6.60 -0.14 3.21
N ALA A 20 -5.49 -0.65 3.75
CA ALA A 20 -4.88 -0.12 4.97
C ALA A 20 -4.39 1.34 4.87
N ALA A 21 -4.09 1.83 3.67
CA ALA A 21 -3.69 3.22 3.45
C ALA A 21 -4.86 4.20 3.38
N GLU A 22 -6.07 3.71 3.15
CA GLU A 22 -7.22 4.54 2.80
C GLU A 22 -7.98 5.07 4.03
N SER A 23 -8.63 6.22 3.84
CA SER A 23 -9.63 6.78 4.77
C SER A 23 -9.09 7.07 6.17
N TRP A 24 -7.88 7.58 6.29
CA TRP A 24 -7.32 8.15 7.50
C TRP A 24 -7.43 9.68 7.47
N ASN A 25 -7.61 10.30 8.64
CA ASN A 25 -7.80 11.74 8.74
C ASN A 25 -6.50 12.53 8.52
N GLU A 26 -5.37 11.94 8.91
CA GLU A 26 -4.06 12.58 8.89
C GLU A 26 -3.05 11.80 8.05
N GLU A 27 -2.17 12.50 7.33
CA GLU A 27 -1.15 11.88 6.47
C GLU A 27 -0.23 10.90 7.21
N TRP A 28 0.15 11.25 8.44
CA TRP A 28 0.99 10.38 9.25
C TRP A 28 0.29 9.07 9.62
N GLN A 29 -1.03 9.08 9.78
CA GLN A 29 -1.82 7.87 10.04
C GLN A 29 -1.78 6.93 8.81
N THR A 30 -1.94 7.48 7.61
CA THR A 30 -1.78 6.74 6.35
C THR A 30 -0.40 6.10 6.25
N LEU A 31 0.67 6.86 6.53
CA LEU A 31 2.03 6.33 6.48
C LEU A 31 2.25 5.21 7.50
N ILE A 32 1.86 5.44 8.76
CA ILE A 32 2.03 4.45 9.84
C ILE A 32 1.18 3.19 9.58
N SER A 33 -0.07 3.33 9.14
CA SER A 33 -0.92 2.20 8.76
C SER A 33 -0.29 1.40 7.61
N THR A 34 0.29 2.08 6.61
CA THR A 34 0.99 1.41 5.50
C THR A 34 2.24 0.66 5.96
N ILE A 35 3.00 1.20 6.92
CA ILE A 35 4.12 0.47 7.56
C ILE A 35 3.58 -0.79 8.28
N MET A 36 2.45 -0.67 8.98
CA MET A 36 1.83 -1.81 9.68
C MET A 36 1.33 -2.88 8.72
N SER A 37 0.80 -2.51 7.55
CA SER A 37 0.23 -3.45 6.57
C SER A 37 1.27 -4.32 5.85
N ALA A 38 2.56 -3.96 5.88
CA ALA A 38 3.60 -4.77 5.26
C ALA A 38 3.57 -6.22 5.79
N ARG A 39 3.28 -7.20 4.91
CA ARG A 39 3.13 -8.63 5.25
C ARG A 39 2.06 -8.92 6.32
N THR A 40 1.07 -8.03 6.47
CA THR A 40 -0.10 -8.20 7.36
C THR A 40 -1.34 -7.87 6.55
N ARG A 41 -2.40 -8.64 6.74
CA ARG A 41 -3.67 -8.42 6.05
C ARG A 41 -4.33 -7.12 6.51
N ASP A 42 -5.06 -6.45 5.63
CA ASP A 42 -5.72 -5.17 5.95
C ASP A 42 -6.81 -5.34 7.01
N GLU A 43 -7.51 -6.49 7.01
CA GLU A 43 -8.53 -6.84 8.00
C GLU A 43 -7.96 -6.89 9.43
N MET A 44 -6.66 -7.19 9.57
CA MET A 44 -5.95 -7.13 10.84
C MET A 44 -5.34 -5.74 11.06
N THR A 45 -4.78 -5.14 10.02
CA THR A 45 -4.06 -3.86 10.13
C THR A 45 -4.98 -2.72 10.52
N ILE A 46 -6.15 -2.58 9.86
CA ILE A 46 -7.07 -1.45 10.04
C ILE A 46 -7.56 -1.32 11.49
N PRO A 47 -8.13 -2.35 12.14
CA PRO A 47 -8.59 -2.22 13.53
C PRO A 47 -7.44 -1.94 14.49
N VAL A 48 -6.27 -2.57 14.31
CA VAL A 48 -5.12 -2.34 15.18
C VAL A 48 -4.54 -0.92 15.01
N ALA A 49 -4.52 -0.40 13.78
CA ALA A 49 -4.12 0.98 13.51
C ALA A 49 -5.11 1.98 14.13
N SER A 50 -6.42 1.70 14.04
CA SER A 50 -7.45 2.52 14.67
C SER A 50 -7.28 2.58 16.19
N GLU A 51 -6.96 1.46 16.84
CA GLU A 51 -6.67 1.41 18.28
C GLU A 51 -5.41 2.22 18.63
N LEU A 52 -4.34 2.06 17.84
CA LEU A 52 -3.11 2.83 18.02
C LEU A 52 -3.36 4.34 17.92
N PHE A 53 -4.16 4.78 16.93
CA PHE A 53 -4.43 6.20 16.70
C PHE A 53 -5.43 6.79 17.71
N LYS A 54 -6.34 5.99 18.26
CA LYS A 54 -7.16 6.40 19.42
C LYS A 54 -6.29 6.65 20.65
N LYS A 55 -5.33 5.77 20.91
CA LYS A 55 -4.41 5.90 22.06
C LYS A 55 -3.43 7.05 21.88
N TYR A 56 -2.90 7.24 20.68
CA TYR A 56 -1.95 8.29 20.32
C TYR A 56 -2.55 9.17 19.23
N ASN A 57 -3.46 10.06 19.63
CA ASN A 57 -4.26 10.87 18.70
C ASN A 57 -3.51 12.03 18.03
N THR A 58 -2.22 12.18 18.28
CA THR A 58 -1.33 13.10 17.55
C THR A 58 0.02 12.43 17.28
N LEU A 59 0.67 12.84 16.18
CA LEU A 59 2.01 12.35 15.84
C LEU A 59 3.03 12.59 16.95
N ARG A 60 2.95 13.72 17.66
CA ARG A 60 3.83 14.04 18.81
C ARG A 60 3.64 13.07 19.96
N LYS A 61 2.39 12.67 20.27
CA LYS A 61 2.13 11.65 21.30
C LYS A 61 2.71 10.29 20.89
N LEU A 62 2.58 9.91 19.62
CA LEU A 62 3.15 8.66 19.11
C LEU A 62 4.68 8.69 19.09
N ALA A 63 5.30 9.83 18.76
CA ALA A 63 6.76 10.02 18.83
C ALA A 63 7.33 9.85 20.24
N ASN A 64 6.57 10.28 21.26
CA ASN A 64 6.96 10.18 22.68
C ASN A 64 6.42 8.92 23.37
N ALA A 65 5.79 8.01 22.61
CA ALA A 65 5.18 6.82 23.17
C ALA A 65 6.22 5.86 23.78
N ASN A 66 5.83 5.20 24.89
CA ASN A 66 6.63 4.10 25.42
C ASN A 66 6.62 2.92 24.43
N LEU A 67 7.80 2.45 24.05
CA LEU A 67 7.94 1.38 23.07
C LEU A 67 7.26 0.07 23.53
N LYS A 68 7.23 -0.24 24.83
CA LYS A 68 6.55 -1.43 25.36
C LYS A 68 5.05 -1.34 25.11
N ASP A 69 4.46 -0.15 25.28
CA ASP A 69 3.03 0.07 25.05
C ASP A 69 2.65 0.01 23.58
N VAL A 70 3.46 0.59 22.69
CA VAL A 70 3.26 0.46 21.25
C VAL A 70 3.35 -1.01 20.81
N LYS A 71 4.36 -1.75 21.31
CA LYS A 71 4.47 -3.21 21.07
C LYS A 71 3.23 -3.97 21.53
N LYS A 72 2.67 -3.64 22.69
CA LYS A 72 1.44 -4.28 23.21
C LYS A 72 0.26 -4.00 22.30
N THR A 73 0.07 -2.75 21.91
CA THR A 73 -1.05 -2.32 21.06
C THR A 73 -1.01 -2.99 19.69
N ILE A 74 0.17 -3.03 19.01
CA ILE A 74 0.27 -3.60 17.67
C ILE A 74 0.69 -5.09 17.64
N LYS A 75 0.59 -5.80 18.76
CA LYS A 75 0.97 -7.22 18.88
C LYS A 75 0.33 -8.14 17.81
N PRO A 76 -0.94 -7.94 17.38
CA PRO A 76 -1.54 -8.75 16.32
C PRO A 76 -0.89 -8.59 14.94
N VAL A 77 -0.15 -7.51 14.70
CA VAL A 77 0.49 -7.22 13.42
C VAL A 77 1.76 -8.05 13.25
N ASN A 78 1.94 -8.69 12.11
CA ASN A 78 3.16 -9.44 11.80
C ASN A 78 4.41 -8.57 11.94
N PHE A 79 5.48 -9.13 12.51
CA PHE A 79 6.74 -8.40 12.78
C PHE A 79 6.57 -7.19 13.71
N TYR A 80 5.59 -7.21 14.61
CA TYR A 80 5.26 -6.10 15.50
C TYR A 80 6.44 -5.56 16.32
N LYS A 81 7.40 -6.42 16.69
CA LYS A 81 8.60 -6.00 17.45
C LYS A 81 9.46 -4.99 16.66
N THR A 82 9.70 -5.27 15.38
CA THR A 82 10.44 -4.37 14.47
C THR A 82 9.59 -3.18 14.06
N LYS A 83 8.33 -3.41 13.70
CA LYS A 83 7.41 -2.36 13.30
C LYS A 83 7.17 -1.32 14.39
N SER A 84 7.03 -1.73 15.66
CA SER A 84 6.88 -0.78 16.75
C SER A 84 8.09 0.15 16.91
N LYS A 85 9.31 -0.38 16.77
CA LYS A 85 10.53 0.45 16.77
C LYS A 85 10.53 1.43 15.59
N ASN A 86 10.20 0.94 14.39
CA ASN A 86 10.15 1.75 13.19
C ASN A 86 9.08 2.85 13.29
N ILE A 87 7.89 2.54 13.78
CA ILE A 87 6.78 3.49 13.96
C ILE A 87 7.19 4.63 14.90
N VAL A 88 7.71 4.30 16.08
CA VAL A 88 8.13 5.34 17.05
C VAL A 88 9.26 6.18 16.48
N ASN A 89 10.28 5.57 15.87
CA ASN A 89 11.40 6.30 15.29
C ASN A 89 11.00 7.13 14.07
N CYS A 90 10.14 6.62 13.18
CA CYS A 90 9.56 7.37 12.08
C CYS A 90 8.82 8.60 12.60
N SER A 91 7.97 8.43 13.60
CA SER A 91 7.23 9.53 14.22
C SER A 91 8.18 10.60 14.83
N LYS A 92 9.25 10.18 15.51
CA LYS A 92 10.27 11.11 16.03
C LYS A 92 10.94 11.93 14.94
N ILE A 93 11.33 11.28 13.85
CA ILE A 93 11.96 11.95 12.70
C ILE A 93 10.99 12.94 12.05
N LEU A 94 9.72 12.54 11.83
CA LEU A 94 8.71 13.43 11.27
C LEU A 94 8.48 14.67 12.16
N VAL A 95 8.43 14.49 13.48
CA VAL A 95 8.28 15.62 14.43
C VAL A 95 9.50 16.53 14.40
N LYS A 96 10.72 15.94 14.44
CA LYS A 96 11.96 16.70 14.58
C LYS A 96 12.39 17.38 13.28
N ASN A 97 12.32 16.66 12.15
CA ASN A 97 12.95 17.09 10.90
C ASN A 97 11.94 17.61 9.87
N TYR A 98 10.65 17.27 10.02
CA TYR A 98 9.60 17.61 9.03
C TYR A 98 8.44 18.41 9.63
N ASN A 99 8.65 19.00 10.82
CA ASN A 99 7.62 19.80 11.50
C ASN A 99 6.26 19.09 11.61
N SER A 100 6.29 17.81 11.92
CA SER A 100 5.11 16.91 12.01
C SER A 100 4.36 16.68 10.69
N LYS A 101 4.90 17.06 9.54
CA LYS A 101 4.36 16.78 8.22
C LYS A 101 5.02 15.54 7.61
N VAL A 102 4.33 14.86 6.69
CA VAL A 102 4.92 13.76 5.93
C VAL A 102 5.48 14.30 4.62
N PRO A 103 6.75 14.02 4.25
CA PRO A 103 7.28 14.48 2.97
C PRO A 103 6.59 13.78 1.79
N HIS A 104 6.23 14.55 0.74
CA HIS A 104 5.65 14.03 -0.50
C HIS A 104 6.73 13.80 -1.57
N ASN A 105 7.91 13.42 -1.15
CA ASN A 105 9.05 13.08 -2.00
C ASN A 105 9.50 11.64 -1.74
N PHE A 106 9.72 10.88 -2.80
CA PHE A 106 10.08 9.46 -2.71
C PHE A 106 11.41 9.25 -1.96
N ASP A 107 12.44 10.04 -2.29
CA ASP A 107 13.79 9.88 -1.73
C ASP A 107 13.85 10.28 -0.25
N GLU A 108 12.96 11.16 0.20
CA GLU A 108 12.81 11.50 1.61
C GLU A 108 12.01 10.44 2.36
N LEU A 109 10.94 9.93 1.76
CA LEU A 109 10.12 8.88 2.37
C LEU A 109 10.92 7.61 2.65
N ILE A 110 11.76 7.15 1.72
CA ILE A 110 12.53 5.91 1.90
C ILE A 110 13.65 6.02 2.96
N LYS A 111 13.99 7.24 3.42
CA LYS A 111 14.90 7.46 4.55
C LYS A 111 14.22 7.25 5.90
N LEU A 112 12.88 7.25 5.94
CA LEU A 112 12.11 7.06 7.18
C LEU A 112 12.13 5.59 7.63
N PRO A 113 12.30 5.31 8.93
CA PRO A 113 12.30 3.95 9.46
C PRO A 113 11.02 3.18 9.11
N GLY A 114 11.17 2.02 8.51
CA GLY A 114 10.06 1.16 8.10
C GLY A 114 9.41 1.51 6.76
N VAL A 115 9.88 2.55 6.09
CA VAL A 115 9.40 2.96 4.77
C VAL A 115 10.32 2.41 3.69
N GLY A 116 9.88 1.38 3.01
CA GLY A 116 10.52 0.86 1.81
C GLY A 116 9.86 1.42 0.54
N ARG A 117 10.40 1.08 -0.64
CA ARG A 117 9.89 1.51 -1.95
C ARG A 117 8.37 1.34 -2.11
N LYS A 118 7.83 0.16 -1.74
CA LYS A 118 6.39 -0.11 -1.84
C LYS A 118 5.59 0.81 -0.93
N THR A 119 6.00 0.99 0.32
CA THR A 119 5.33 1.86 1.30
C THR A 119 5.33 3.32 0.84
N ALA A 120 6.46 3.82 0.35
CA ALA A 120 6.57 5.17 -0.20
C ALA A 120 5.63 5.39 -1.39
N ASN A 121 5.62 4.46 -2.35
CA ASN A 121 4.74 4.55 -3.51
C ASN A 121 3.24 4.48 -3.13
N VAL A 122 2.85 3.64 -2.13
CA VAL A 122 1.45 3.59 -1.65
C VAL A 122 1.05 4.93 -1.05
N PHE A 123 1.89 5.49 -0.17
CA PHE A 123 1.63 6.80 0.42
C PHE A 123 1.49 7.89 -0.65
N LEU A 124 2.44 7.96 -1.58
CA LEU A 124 2.41 8.95 -2.67
C LEU A 124 1.17 8.81 -3.56
N ALA A 125 0.77 7.57 -3.87
CA ALA A 125 -0.43 7.31 -4.67
C ALA A 125 -1.69 7.79 -3.97
N GLU A 126 -1.82 7.56 -2.66
CA GLU A 126 -2.97 7.99 -1.84
C GLU A 126 -3.13 9.52 -1.85
N TYR A 127 -2.01 10.25 -1.87
CA TYR A 127 -2.02 11.72 -1.90
C TYR A 127 -1.88 12.29 -3.33
N GLY A 128 -2.35 11.59 -4.33
CA GLY A 128 -2.50 12.09 -5.70
C GLY A 128 -1.19 12.29 -6.47
N LYS A 129 -0.04 11.83 -5.92
CA LYS A 129 1.21 11.81 -6.68
C LYS A 129 1.20 10.62 -7.63
N TYR A 130 1.76 10.82 -8.82
CA TYR A 130 1.82 9.77 -9.83
C TYR A 130 2.83 8.67 -9.43
N ALA A 131 2.38 7.76 -8.58
CA ALA A 131 3.14 6.62 -8.08
C ALA A 131 2.44 5.31 -8.43
N LEU A 132 3.21 4.24 -8.65
CA LEU A 132 2.69 2.93 -8.99
C LEU A 132 3.29 1.89 -8.01
N PRO A 133 2.61 1.63 -6.89
CA PRO A 133 3.07 0.59 -5.97
C PRO A 133 2.92 -0.79 -6.61
N VAL A 134 3.96 -1.62 -6.55
CA VAL A 134 3.91 -3.02 -7.00
C VAL A 134 4.05 -3.92 -5.79
N ASP A 135 2.93 -4.51 -5.37
CA ASP A 135 2.88 -5.55 -4.36
C ASP A 135 2.77 -6.94 -4.99
N THR A 136 2.56 -7.96 -4.18
CA THR A 136 2.43 -9.35 -4.66
C THR A 136 1.25 -9.52 -5.62
N HIS A 137 0.11 -8.83 -5.39
CA HIS A 137 -1.06 -8.90 -6.27
C HIS A 137 -0.75 -8.24 -7.61
N VAL A 138 -0.27 -7.00 -7.60
CA VAL A 138 0.12 -6.28 -8.82
C VAL A 138 1.15 -7.08 -9.61
N PHE A 139 2.20 -7.57 -8.94
CA PHE A 139 3.25 -8.37 -9.58
C PHE A 139 2.71 -9.61 -10.29
N GLN A 140 1.86 -10.39 -9.62
CA GLN A 140 1.32 -11.63 -10.18
C GLN A 140 0.28 -11.37 -11.28
N LEU A 141 -0.66 -10.44 -11.04
CA LEU A 141 -1.77 -10.18 -11.96
C LEU A 141 -1.30 -9.48 -13.23
N ALA A 142 -0.39 -8.49 -13.13
CA ALA A 142 0.17 -7.82 -14.30
C ALA A 142 0.88 -8.81 -15.24
N ARG A 143 1.63 -9.76 -14.69
CA ARG A 143 2.28 -10.82 -15.47
C ARG A 143 1.29 -11.78 -16.12
N LYS A 144 0.25 -12.21 -15.41
CA LYS A 144 -0.80 -13.09 -15.94
C LYS A 144 -1.61 -12.43 -17.06
N LEU A 145 -1.86 -11.13 -16.94
CA LEU A 145 -2.54 -10.33 -17.99
C LEU A 145 -1.63 -10.06 -19.21
N GLY A 146 -0.32 -10.34 -19.09
CA GLY A 146 0.65 -10.02 -20.13
C GLY A 146 1.03 -8.53 -20.19
N TRP A 147 0.71 -7.77 -19.15
CA TRP A 147 1.06 -6.35 -19.03
C TRP A 147 2.54 -6.13 -18.65
N ALA A 148 3.14 -7.13 -18.02
CA ALA A 148 4.54 -7.11 -17.64
C ALA A 148 5.16 -8.50 -17.75
N LYS A 149 6.50 -8.56 -17.96
CA LYS A 149 7.30 -9.79 -18.05
C LYS A 149 8.40 -9.83 -16.99
N GLY A 150 8.68 -8.70 -16.33
CA GLY A 150 9.72 -8.57 -15.32
C GLY A 150 9.65 -9.63 -14.23
N ASN A 151 10.80 -10.06 -13.73
CA ASN A 151 10.94 -11.11 -12.71
C ASN A 151 11.04 -10.58 -11.28
N HIS A 152 11.05 -9.25 -11.11
CA HIS A 152 11.02 -8.59 -9.80
C HIS A 152 10.15 -7.32 -9.83
N PRO A 153 9.63 -6.86 -8.66
CA PRO A 153 8.65 -5.78 -8.59
C PRO A 153 9.08 -4.45 -9.23
N HIS A 154 10.35 -4.08 -9.11
CA HIS A 154 10.86 -2.83 -9.71
C HIS A 154 10.75 -2.85 -11.25
N LYS A 155 11.12 -3.98 -11.88
CA LYS A 155 11.00 -4.10 -13.35
C LYS A 155 9.55 -4.08 -13.81
N VAL A 156 8.65 -4.74 -13.06
CA VAL A 156 7.21 -4.69 -13.34
C VAL A 156 6.65 -3.27 -13.16
N GLU A 157 7.12 -2.51 -12.17
CA GLU A 157 6.76 -1.09 -12.00
C GLU A 157 7.13 -0.26 -13.24
N GLU A 158 8.35 -0.40 -13.77
CA GLU A 158 8.81 0.28 -14.98
C GLU A 158 7.97 -0.09 -16.21
N GLU A 159 7.74 -1.39 -16.41
CA GLU A 159 6.96 -1.89 -17.54
C GLU A 159 5.51 -1.37 -17.49
N LEU A 160 4.87 -1.37 -16.33
CA LEU A 160 3.52 -0.83 -16.16
C LEU A 160 3.48 0.70 -16.36
N LYS A 161 4.49 1.44 -15.89
CA LYS A 161 4.60 2.87 -16.12
C LYS A 161 4.73 3.22 -17.61
N ASN A 162 5.43 2.39 -18.37
CA ASN A 162 5.56 2.56 -19.83
C ASN A 162 4.27 2.14 -20.57
N LEU A 163 3.54 1.15 -20.06
CA LEU A 163 2.34 0.63 -20.69
C LEU A 163 1.10 1.52 -20.47
N PHE A 164 0.97 2.11 -19.28
CA PHE A 164 -0.22 2.89 -18.91
C PHE A 164 0.07 4.39 -18.88
N PRO A 165 -0.88 5.23 -19.35
CA PRO A 165 -0.79 6.67 -19.17
C PRO A 165 -0.68 7.03 -17.67
N ARG A 166 0.16 8.03 -17.36
CA ARG A 166 0.51 8.46 -16.00
C ARG A 166 -0.70 8.66 -15.07
N LYS A 167 -1.80 9.17 -15.59
CA LYS A 167 -3.05 9.40 -14.81
C LYS A 167 -3.70 8.13 -14.24
N TYR A 168 -3.31 6.93 -14.71
CA TYR A 168 -3.84 5.65 -14.21
C TYR A 168 -2.94 4.98 -13.17
N TRP A 169 -1.69 5.43 -12.97
CA TRP A 169 -0.73 4.74 -12.13
C TRP A 169 -1.23 4.49 -10.70
N ASN A 170 -1.86 5.50 -10.07
CA ASN A 170 -2.40 5.38 -8.71
C ASN A 170 -3.48 4.29 -8.63
N LYS A 171 -4.35 4.20 -9.65
CA LYS A 171 -5.48 3.27 -9.68
C LYS A 171 -5.07 1.82 -9.95
N ILE A 172 -3.96 1.58 -10.65
CA ILE A 172 -3.54 0.23 -11.02
C ILE A 172 -3.34 -0.65 -9.78
N ASN A 173 -2.63 -0.15 -8.77
CA ASN A 173 -2.41 -0.90 -7.53
C ASN A 173 -3.75 -1.20 -6.84
N GLU A 174 -4.55 -0.19 -6.63
CA GLU A 174 -5.85 -0.29 -5.96
C GLU A 174 -6.76 -1.35 -6.62
N ILE A 175 -6.94 -1.27 -7.94
CA ILE A 175 -7.77 -2.19 -8.71
C ILE A 175 -7.22 -3.62 -8.64
N LEU A 176 -5.91 -3.81 -8.87
CA LEU A 176 -5.32 -5.13 -8.89
C LEU A 176 -5.28 -5.78 -7.50
N VAL A 177 -5.05 -4.99 -6.44
CA VAL A 177 -5.11 -5.50 -5.06
C VAL A 177 -6.52 -5.91 -4.69
N ARG A 178 -7.53 -5.08 -4.95
CA ARG A 178 -8.93 -5.41 -4.69
C ARG A 178 -9.37 -6.64 -5.48
N PHE A 179 -9.07 -6.70 -6.78
CA PHE A 179 -9.35 -7.87 -7.61
C PHE A 179 -8.68 -9.13 -7.05
N GLY A 180 -7.40 -9.04 -6.71
CA GLY A 180 -6.64 -10.16 -6.16
C GLY A 180 -7.17 -10.69 -4.83
N LYS A 181 -7.80 -9.83 -4.02
CA LYS A 181 -8.43 -10.17 -2.75
C LYS A 181 -9.87 -10.64 -2.90
N THR A 182 -10.61 -10.15 -3.89
CA THR A 182 -11.98 -10.59 -4.18
C THR A 182 -12.00 -12.07 -4.57
N TYR A 183 -11.10 -12.47 -5.43
CA TYR A 183 -11.01 -13.86 -5.91
C TYR A 183 -9.87 -14.60 -5.19
N THR A 184 -10.19 -15.38 -4.15
CA THR A 184 -9.22 -16.16 -3.38
C THR A 184 -8.89 -17.49 -4.07
N SER A 185 -9.86 -18.10 -4.78
CA SER A 185 -9.64 -19.32 -5.57
C SER A 185 -8.72 -19.04 -6.77
N ARG A 186 -7.61 -19.77 -6.85
CA ARG A 186 -6.67 -19.66 -7.98
C ARG A 186 -7.33 -19.99 -9.32
N LYS A 187 -8.14 -21.08 -9.36
CA LYS A 187 -8.81 -21.54 -10.57
C LYS A 187 -9.79 -20.52 -11.11
N GLU A 188 -10.63 -19.95 -10.25
CA GLU A 188 -11.60 -18.92 -10.59
C GLU A 188 -10.90 -17.64 -11.08
N LYS A 189 -9.90 -17.18 -10.32
CA LYS A 189 -9.10 -16.00 -10.68
C LYS A 189 -8.46 -16.16 -12.05
N ASP A 190 -7.84 -17.30 -12.33
CA ASP A 190 -7.17 -17.57 -13.59
C ASP A 190 -8.18 -17.64 -14.77
N LYS A 191 -9.38 -18.18 -14.55
CA LYS A 191 -10.46 -18.17 -15.56
C LYS A 191 -10.83 -16.74 -15.94
N ILE A 192 -11.11 -15.89 -14.95
CA ILE A 192 -11.50 -14.49 -15.18
C ILE A 192 -10.36 -13.70 -15.86
N LEU A 193 -9.13 -13.88 -15.40
CA LEU A 193 -7.97 -13.21 -16.01
C LEU A 193 -7.77 -13.62 -17.49
N ASN A 194 -8.00 -14.88 -17.83
CA ASN A 194 -7.93 -15.35 -19.22
C ASN A 194 -9.04 -14.75 -20.10
N GLU A 195 -10.25 -14.59 -19.55
CA GLU A 195 -11.35 -13.89 -20.23
C GLU A 195 -10.95 -12.44 -20.51
N ILE A 196 -10.50 -11.72 -19.50
CA ILE A 196 -10.09 -10.31 -19.61
C ILE A 196 -8.90 -10.15 -20.57
N ARG A 197 -7.93 -11.04 -20.54
CA ARG A 197 -6.75 -11.00 -21.42
C ARG A 197 -7.13 -11.11 -22.91
N ARG A 198 -8.19 -11.88 -23.22
CA ARG A 198 -8.68 -12.10 -24.60
C ARG A 198 -9.55 -10.95 -25.12
N MET A 199 -10.00 -10.04 -24.28
CA MET A 199 -10.79 -8.88 -24.73
C MET A 199 -9.97 -8.03 -25.69
N GLU A 200 -10.59 -7.57 -26.79
CA GLU A 200 -10.04 -6.68 -27.80
C GLU A 200 -10.20 -5.19 -27.45
#